data_574113dd5b18bf595e4db49fc8a1d114
#
_entry.id   574113dd5b18bf595e4db49fc8a1d114
#
_cell.length_a   1.000
_cell.length_b   1.000
_cell.length_c   1.000
_cell.angle_alpha   90.00
_cell.angle_beta   90.00
_cell.angle_gamma   90.00
#
_symmetry.space_group_name_H-M   'P 1'
#
loop_
_entity.id
_entity.type
_entity.pdbx_description
1 polymer ?
#
loop_
_entity_poly.entity_id
_entity_poly.type
_entity_poly.pdbx_seq_one_letter_code
_entity_poly.pdbx_strand_id
1 'polypeptide(L)'
;MNEPLARQIVLASASGLLYPLCFPDFNVGALAWIVLLPLHFALADARPRRAFWIGWLTGLIAFVGTMFWVVTAMHLYGKMPLLASYAVMILLTTYLGLYVAFYALAIAWLRKTLCSFAFFAAPFIWVTLELLRTHFLSGLPWALLGYSQYQWLPAIQIADLTGVYGVSFLVVLVNAALADVGLWMVHRSRQAGSVLWLSPTVATLGMVLTLLYGQARLNAGPDAASASTRSSGRSISIGLVQPNIDQAQKWDAAFRRQTLDRYARLTAQAAEGSALVIWPEAATPFLFEQEPPYRLEVMALARAYNVPLLFGSPALRHFPNGRPYLLNSAYFLSPDGVILDRYDKRHLVPFGEYIPLRPVLFFLEKLVEGIGDFEAGTVSTVLDLPIGSGADRNTVKFGVVICYEVIFPNLVREFTANGAQFMVTITNDAWFGQSAAAFQHFGMVVLRAVENRVSFARSANTGISGFIDPHGRILHATPIFTEEVVTGRIPVGQVRTFYTQRGDVFAYGCVIITGLFLLAARLQIKVGTGGQGQERNRR
;
A
#
# COMPACT_ATOMS: atom_id res chain seq x y z
N MET A 1 -3.51 3.20 41.46
CA MET A 1 -4.99 3.30 41.35
C MET A 1 -5.38 2.80 39.98
N ASN A 2 -6.30 1.81 39.88
CA ASN A 2 -6.79 1.37 38.57
C ASN A 2 -7.60 2.52 37.94
N GLU A 3 -7.19 3.00 36.77
CA GLU A 3 -7.98 3.96 36.01
C GLU A 3 -9.41 3.40 35.77
N PRO A 4 -10.45 4.23 35.84
CA PRO A 4 -11.81 3.78 35.58
C PRO A 4 -11.94 3.31 34.15
N LEU A 5 -12.64 2.18 33.94
CA LEU A 5 -12.83 1.57 32.62
C LEU A 5 -13.41 2.56 31.60
N ALA A 6 -14.35 3.40 32.04
CA ALA A 6 -14.97 4.42 31.19
C ALA A 6 -13.92 5.37 30.56
N ARG A 7 -12.94 5.84 31.36
CA ARG A 7 -11.86 6.71 30.84
C ARG A 7 -10.99 5.98 29.82
N GLN A 8 -10.67 4.71 30.07
CA GLN A 8 -9.90 3.89 29.12
C GLN A 8 -10.64 3.68 27.79
N ILE A 9 -11.96 3.46 27.85
CA ILE A 9 -12.81 3.35 26.66
C ILE A 9 -12.84 4.66 25.87
N VAL A 10 -13.00 5.80 26.54
CA VAL A 10 -12.99 7.12 25.89
C VAL A 10 -11.66 7.37 25.18
N LEU A 11 -10.53 7.11 25.84
CA LEU A 11 -9.20 7.30 25.26
C LEU A 11 -8.95 6.34 24.08
N ALA A 12 -9.37 5.09 24.20
CA ALA A 12 -9.31 4.10 23.12
C ALA A 12 -10.11 4.55 21.89
N SER A 13 -11.35 5.00 22.13
CA SER A 13 -12.22 5.51 21.07
C SER A 13 -11.65 6.76 20.42
N ALA A 14 -11.04 7.67 21.21
CA ALA A 14 -10.38 8.85 20.68
C ALA A 14 -9.24 8.50 19.71
N SER A 15 -8.34 7.55 20.06
CA SER A 15 -7.32 7.06 19.13
C SER A 15 -7.94 6.44 17.89
N GLY A 16 -8.98 5.63 18.04
CA GLY A 16 -9.68 5.01 16.93
C GLY A 16 -10.31 6.02 15.97
N LEU A 17 -10.92 7.08 16.50
CA LEU A 17 -11.54 8.16 15.70
C LEU A 17 -10.51 9.08 15.02
N LEU A 18 -9.37 9.31 15.66
CA LEU A 18 -8.28 10.10 15.08
C LEU A 18 -7.58 9.38 13.91
N TYR A 19 -7.56 8.05 13.93
CA TYR A 19 -6.80 7.26 12.95
C TYR A 19 -7.23 7.49 11.50
N PRO A 20 -8.53 7.40 11.12
CA PRO A 20 -8.97 7.65 9.74
C PRO A 20 -8.71 9.09 9.29
N LEU A 21 -8.66 10.07 10.22
CA LEU A 21 -8.37 11.45 9.87
C LEU A 21 -6.94 11.65 9.34
N CYS A 22 -6.02 10.72 9.65
CA CYS A 22 -4.65 10.75 9.16
C CYS A 22 -4.53 10.42 7.67
N PHE A 23 -5.56 9.84 7.07
CA PHE A 23 -5.57 9.35 5.69
C PHE A 23 -6.55 10.14 4.82
N PRO A 24 -6.45 10.07 3.48
CA PRO A 24 -7.54 10.55 2.62
C PRO A 24 -8.89 9.87 2.98
N ASP A 25 -10.02 10.57 2.96
CA ASP A 25 -10.28 11.91 2.41
C ASP A 25 -9.81 13.09 3.28
N PHE A 26 -9.68 12.88 4.61
CA PHE A 26 -9.34 13.97 5.52
C PHE A 26 -7.91 14.45 5.33
N ASN A 27 -6.99 13.51 5.17
CA ASN A 27 -5.60 13.74 4.81
C ASN A 27 -4.80 14.64 5.79
N VAL A 28 -5.13 14.60 7.08
CA VAL A 28 -4.44 15.36 8.12
C VAL A 28 -3.27 14.52 8.66
N GLY A 29 -2.25 14.28 7.84
CA GLY A 29 -1.10 13.42 8.19
C GLY A 29 -0.36 13.83 9.48
N ALA A 30 -0.42 15.11 9.86
CA ALA A 30 0.15 15.60 11.12
C ALA A 30 -0.47 14.94 12.37
N LEU A 31 -1.74 14.52 12.32
CA LEU A 31 -2.40 13.82 13.42
C LEU A 31 -1.78 12.45 13.71
N ALA A 32 -1.14 11.82 12.74
CA ALA A 32 -0.50 10.54 12.96
C ALA A 32 0.57 10.58 14.05
N TRP A 33 1.23 11.71 14.26
CA TRP A 33 2.26 11.90 15.27
C TRP A 33 1.77 11.86 16.70
N ILE A 34 0.44 11.93 16.91
CA ILE A 34 -0.23 11.89 18.22
C ILE A 34 -1.39 10.88 18.27
N VAL A 35 -1.68 10.18 17.18
CA VAL A 35 -2.88 9.33 17.01
C VAL A 35 -2.94 8.19 18.02
N LEU A 36 -1.81 7.63 18.42
CA LEU A 36 -1.72 6.54 19.41
C LEU A 36 -1.56 7.05 20.85
N LEU A 37 -1.37 8.34 21.05
CA LEU A 37 -1.15 8.91 22.39
C LEU A 37 -2.31 8.63 23.36
N PRO A 38 -3.60 8.82 22.96
CA PRO A 38 -4.71 8.47 23.86
C PRO A 38 -4.73 6.96 24.18
N LEU A 39 -4.45 6.08 23.20
CA LEU A 39 -4.35 4.64 23.44
C LEU A 39 -3.24 4.33 24.45
N HIS A 40 -2.04 4.91 24.30
CA HIS A 40 -0.94 4.69 25.23
C HIS A 40 -1.30 5.12 26.64
N PHE A 41 -2.02 6.24 26.83
CA PHE A 41 -2.53 6.63 28.14
C PHE A 41 -3.55 5.62 28.69
N ALA A 42 -4.45 5.11 27.87
CA ALA A 42 -5.40 4.07 28.29
C ALA A 42 -4.71 2.77 28.73
N LEU A 43 -3.53 2.45 28.13
CA LEU A 43 -2.76 1.26 28.44
C LEU A 43 -1.85 1.40 29.67
N ALA A 44 -1.63 2.62 30.18
CA ALA A 44 -0.66 2.90 31.24
C ALA A 44 -0.82 1.99 32.46
N ASP A 45 -2.05 1.79 32.92
CA ASP A 45 -2.40 0.98 34.10
C ASP A 45 -3.31 -0.22 33.75
N ALA A 46 -3.47 -0.53 32.46
CA ALA A 46 -4.37 -1.59 32.02
C ALA A 46 -3.77 -2.99 32.28
N ARG A 47 -4.61 -3.91 32.77
CA ARG A 47 -4.24 -5.33 32.81
C ARG A 47 -4.18 -5.90 31.38
N PRO A 48 -3.28 -6.84 31.04
CA PRO A 48 -3.11 -7.33 29.67
C PRO A 48 -4.42 -7.79 29.00
N ARG A 49 -5.26 -8.54 29.69
CA ARG A 49 -6.59 -8.97 29.16
C ARG A 49 -7.49 -7.77 28.83
N ARG A 50 -7.50 -6.72 29.66
CA ARG A 50 -8.28 -5.51 29.41
C ARG A 50 -7.65 -4.70 28.27
N ALA A 51 -6.35 -4.60 28.23
CA ALA A 51 -5.61 -3.93 27.16
C ALA A 51 -5.91 -4.52 25.79
N PHE A 52 -6.03 -5.85 25.68
CA PHE A 52 -6.45 -6.51 24.45
C PHE A 52 -7.79 -5.96 23.92
N TRP A 53 -8.81 -5.89 24.75
CA TRP A 53 -10.13 -5.39 24.34
C TRP A 53 -10.15 -3.89 24.06
N ILE A 54 -9.36 -3.10 24.81
CA ILE A 54 -9.14 -1.67 24.56
C ILE A 54 -8.49 -1.47 23.20
N GLY A 55 -7.43 -2.22 22.90
CA GLY A 55 -6.75 -2.18 21.61
C GLY A 55 -7.66 -2.64 20.48
N TRP A 56 -8.44 -3.73 20.69
CA TRP A 56 -9.42 -4.19 19.71
C TRP A 56 -10.48 -3.12 19.39
N LEU A 57 -11.02 -2.44 20.40
CA LEU A 57 -11.96 -1.34 20.21
C LEU A 57 -11.34 -0.20 19.41
N THR A 58 -10.11 0.21 19.77
CA THR A 58 -9.36 1.22 19.01
C THR A 58 -9.22 0.83 17.53
N GLY A 59 -8.76 -0.40 17.29
CA GLY A 59 -8.56 -0.91 15.93
C GLY A 59 -9.86 -1.05 15.14
N LEU A 60 -10.93 -1.55 15.77
CA LEU A 60 -12.25 -1.65 15.15
C LEU A 60 -12.73 -0.27 14.66
N ILE A 61 -12.72 0.74 15.54
CA ILE A 61 -13.14 2.11 15.19
C ILE A 61 -12.24 2.69 14.08
N ALA A 62 -10.92 2.52 14.21
CA ALA A 62 -9.94 3.01 13.24
C ALA A 62 -10.19 2.41 11.84
N PHE A 63 -10.35 1.09 11.76
CA PHE A 63 -10.53 0.43 10.48
C PHE A 63 -11.95 0.56 9.91
N VAL A 64 -12.99 0.69 10.73
CA VAL A 64 -14.32 1.06 10.25
C VAL A 64 -14.26 2.41 9.53
N GLY A 65 -13.63 3.43 10.12
CA GLY A 65 -13.49 4.73 9.48
C GLY A 65 -12.61 4.73 8.24
N THR A 66 -11.54 3.91 8.22
CA THR A 66 -10.59 3.88 7.09
C THR A 66 -11.06 3.01 5.93
N MET A 67 -11.81 1.92 6.21
CA MET A 67 -12.21 0.89 5.25
C MET A 67 -13.70 0.94 4.89
N PHE A 68 -14.42 2.02 5.25
CA PHE A 68 -15.86 2.15 4.99
C PHE A 68 -16.22 1.98 3.50
N TRP A 69 -15.32 2.35 2.60
CA TRP A 69 -15.47 2.20 1.16
C TRP A 69 -15.71 0.75 0.70
N VAL A 70 -15.35 -0.25 1.51
CA VAL A 70 -15.61 -1.68 1.22
C VAL A 70 -17.11 -1.93 1.05
N VAL A 71 -17.96 -1.24 1.83
CA VAL A 71 -19.43 -1.34 1.68
C VAL A 71 -19.86 -0.87 0.29
N THR A 72 -19.29 0.25 -0.19
CA THR A 72 -19.58 0.76 -1.54
C THR A 72 -19.21 -0.25 -2.62
N ALA A 73 -18.00 -0.82 -2.54
CA ALA A 73 -17.54 -1.82 -3.50
C ALA A 73 -18.45 -3.05 -3.55
N MET A 74 -18.83 -3.58 -2.38
CA MET A 74 -19.65 -4.79 -2.29
C MET A 74 -21.13 -4.56 -2.65
N HIS A 75 -21.69 -3.44 -2.20
CA HIS A 75 -23.12 -3.16 -2.42
C HIS A 75 -23.39 -2.68 -3.84
N LEU A 76 -22.69 -1.65 -4.31
CA LEU A 76 -22.99 -1.03 -5.62
C LEU A 76 -22.51 -1.90 -6.78
N TYR A 77 -21.32 -2.47 -6.69
CA TYR A 77 -20.70 -3.16 -7.81
C TYR A 77 -20.74 -4.69 -7.65
N GLY A 78 -20.62 -5.21 -6.41
CA GLY A 78 -20.78 -6.63 -6.11
C GLY A 78 -22.24 -7.07 -5.99
N LYS A 79 -23.22 -6.14 -6.11
CA LYS A 79 -24.66 -6.36 -5.99
C LYS A 79 -25.08 -7.09 -4.71
N MET A 80 -24.24 -7.03 -3.68
CA MET A 80 -24.51 -7.66 -2.39
C MET A 80 -25.59 -6.86 -1.63
N PRO A 81 -26.52 -7.50 -0.92
CA PRO A 81 -27.46 -6.81 -0.04
C PRO A 81 -26.72 -5.90 0.95
N LEU A 82 -27.24 -4.70 1.18
CA LEU A 82 -26.58 -3.67 2.00
C LEU A 82 -26.21 -4.18 3.39
N LEU A 83 -27.11 -4.90 4.06
CA LEU A 83 -26.86 -5.47 5.38
C LEU A 83 -25.70 -6.49 5.37
N ALA A 84 -25.62 -7.33 4.33
CA ALA A 84 -24.52 -8.28 4.16
C ALA A 84 -23.20 -7.55 3.91
N SER A 85 -23.20 -6.45 3.12
CA SER A 85 -22.01 -5.62 2.88
C SER A 85 -21.48 -4.99 4.18
N TYR A 86 -22.37 -4.50 5.05
CA TYR A 86 -21.98 -4.03 6.38
C TYR A 86 -21.43 -5.17 7.26
N ALA A 87 -22.06 -6.35 7.26
CA ALA A 87 -21.58 -7.48 8.04
C ALA A 87 -20.17 -7.91 7.62
N VAL A 88 -19.88 -7.96 6.32
CA VAL A 88 -18.54 -8.27 5.80
C VAL A 88 -17.52 -7.18 6.17
N MET A 89 -17.90 -5.91 6.04
CA MET A 89 -17.04 -4.80 6.47
C MET A 89 -16.71 -4.89 7.96
N ILE A 90 -17.69 -5.17 8.83
CA ILE A 90 -17.47 -5.34 10.28
C ILE A 90 -16.59 -6.57 10.56
N LEU A 91 -16.78 -7.67 9.84
CA LEU A 91 -15.91 -8.85 9.97
C LEU A 91 -14.47 -8.53 9.60
N LEU A 92 -14.25 -7.86 8.47
CA LEU A 92 -12.93 -7.41 8.04
C LEU A 92 -12.28 -6.48 9.06
N THR A 93 -13.00 -5.47 9.52
CA THR A 93 -12.47 -4.47 10.48
C THR A 93 -12.27 -5.08 11.88
N THR A 94 -13.07 -6.07 12.27
CA THR A 94 -12.84 -6.90 13.46
C THR A 94 -11.52 -7.66 13.35
N TYR A 95 -11.26 -8.32 12.22
CA TYR A 95 -9.99 -8.99 11.95
C TYR A 95 -8.82 -8.01 11.97
N LEU A 96 -8.92 -6.87 11.29
CA LEU A 96 -7.89 -5.84 11.30
C LEU A 96 -7.66 -5.25 12.71
N GLY A 97 -8.72 -5.10 13.49
CA GLY A 97 -8.66 -4.65 14.88
C GLY A 97 -7.84 -5.56 15.80
N LEU A 98 -7.73 -6.86 15.47
CA LEU A 98 -6.91 -7.81 16.25
C LEU A 98 -5.43 -7.42 16.26
N TYR A 99 -4.90 -6.82 15.20
CA TYR A 99 -3.50 -6.36 15.18
C TYR A 99 -3.27 -5.28 16.23
N VAL A 100 -4.20 -4.31 16.37
CA VAL A 100 -4.12 -3.29 17.44
C VAL A 100 -4.38 -3.90 18.82
N ALA A 101 -5.23 -4.93 18.92
CA ALA A 101 -5.44 -5.69 20.16
C ALA A 101 -4.17 -6.39 20.64
N PHE A 102 -3.44 -7.07 19.74
CA PHE A 102 -2.17 -7.73 20.08
C PHE A 102 -1.07 -6.72 20.41
N TYR A 103 -1.04 -5.57 19.70
CA TYR A 103 -0.18 -4.45 20.08
C TYR A 103 -0.42 -4.00 21.52
N ALA A 104 -1.67 -3.70 21.86
CA ALA A 104 -2.06 -3.24 23.19
C ALA A 104 -1.79 -4.27 24.28
N LEU A 105 -2.07 -5.55 23.99
CA LEU A 105 -1.75 -6.69 24.86
C LEU A 105 -0.25 -6.74 25.17
N ALA A 106 0.59 -6.68 24.13
CA ALA A 106 2.06 -6.74 24.26
C ALA A 106 2.59 -5.56 25.07
N ILE A 107 2.16 -4.32 24.77
CA ILE A 107 2.55 -3.13 25.52
C ILE A 107 2.17 -3.25 27.00
N ALA A 108 0.92 -3.62 27.31
CA ALA A 108 0.47 -3.76 28.69
C ALA A 108 1.21 -4.90 29.44
N TRP A 109 1.59 -5.95 28.74
CA TRP A 109 2.40 -7.02 29.31
C TRP A 109 3.83 -6.58 29.59
N LEU A 110 4.49 -5.91 28.64
CA LEU A 110 5.84 -5.37 28.81
C LEU A 110 5.89 -4.30 29.92
N ARG A 111 4.87 -3.46 30.06
CA ARG A 111 4.78 -2.47 31.15
C ARG A 111 4.80 -3.12 32.54
N LYS A 112 4.20 -4.29 32.69
CA LYS A 112 4.22 -5.02 33.97
C LYS A 112 5.56 -5.66 34.30
N THR A 113 6.35 -5.98 33.28
CA THR A 113 7.58 -6.75 33.45
C THR A 113 8.82 -5.90 33.27
N LEU A 114 8.86 -5.04 32.27
CA LEU A 114 10.01 -4.22 31.89
C LEU A 114 9.82 -2.72 32.18
N CYS A 115 8.70 -2.35 32.84
CA CYS A 115 8.39 -0.97 33.27
C CYS A 115 8.71 0.11 32.23
N SER A 116 9.85 0.79 32.40
CA SER A 116 10.26 1.95 31.60
C SER A 116 10.65 1.63 30.14
N PHE A 117 10.91 0.37 29.79
CA PHE A 117 11.25 0.00 28.40
C PHE A 117 10.06 -0.35 27.53
N ALA A 118 8.85 -0.43 28.09
CA ALA A 118 7.68 -0.92 27.36
C ALA A 118 7.30 -0.01 26.19
N PHE A 119 7.32 1.31 26.35
CA PHE A 119 7.01 2.22 25.26
C PHE A 119 8.16 2.35 24.25
N PHE A 120 9.41 2.14 24.67
CA PHE A 120 10.52 2.02 23.73
C PHE A 120 10.36 0.81 22.80
N ALA A 121 9.73 -0.29 23.26
CA ALA A 121 9.42 -1.45 22.43
C ALA A 121 8.25 -1.22 21.45
N ALA A 122 7.42 -0.18 21.66
CA ALA A 122 6.21 0.06 20.90
C ALA A 122 6.39 0.09 19.38
N PRO A 123 7.34 0.85 18.79
CA PRO A 123 7.51 0.91 17.35
C PRO A 123 7.94 -0.44 16.74
N PHE A 124 8.73 -1.25 17.45
CA PHE A 124 9.13 -2.57 16.99
C PHE A 124 7.94 -3.53 16.91
N ILE A 125 7.08 -3.52 17.94
CA ILE A 125 5.86 -4.34 17.98
C ILE A 125 4.90 -3.92 16.88
N TRP A 126 4.71 -2.60 16.68
CA TRP A 126 3.82 -2.09 15.65
C TRP A 126 4.24 -2.52 14.26
N VAL A 127 5.52 -2.32 13.90
CA VAL A 127 6.08 -2.74 12.61
C VAL A 127 5.98 -4.25 12.43
N THR A 128 6.24 -5.05 13.48
CA THR A 128 6.06 -6.51 13.44
C THR A 128 4.62 -6.88 13.05
N LEU A 129 3.63 -6.20 13.61
CA LEU A 129 2.22 -6.46 13.33
C LEU A 129 1.80 -5.92 11.96
N GLU A 130 2.35 -4.79 11.50
CA GLU A 130 2.15 -4.31 10.12
C GLU A 130 2.73 -5.29 9.09
N LEU A 131 3.94 -5.81 9.33
CA LEU A 131 4.56 -6.83 8.48
C LEU A 131 3.72 -8.11 8.45
N LEU A 132 3.26 -8.58 9.62
CA LEU A 132 2.36 -9.73 9.68
C LEU A 132 1.08 -9.48 8.88
N ARG A 133 0.45 -8.30 9.00
CA ARG A 133 -0.74 -7.92 8.25
C ARG A 133 -0.51 -7.84 6.74
N THR A 134 0.71 -7.52 6.32
CA THR A 134 1.09 -7.49 4.90
C THR A 134 1.14 -8.88 4.27
N HIS A 135 1.37 -9.95 5.07
CA HIS A 135 1.60 -11.29 4.53
C HIS A 135 0.56 -12.32 4.97
N PHE A 136 -0.08 -12.15 6.13
CA PHE A 136 -1.00 -13.15 6.68
C PHE A 136 -2.35 -13.13 5.94
N LEU A 137 -2.89 -14.31 5.60
CA LEU A 137 -4.15 -14.49 4.84
C LEU A 137 -4.18 -13.70 3.52
N SER A 138 -3.17 -13.88 2.65
CA SER A 138 -2.90 -13.15 1.42
C SER A 138 -2.45 -11.69 1.59
N GLY A 139 -2.55 -11.14 2.78
CA GLY A 139 -2.10 -9.81 3.12
C GLY A 139 -3.08 -8.68 2.78
N LEU A 140 -3.09 -7.65 3.64
CA LEU A 140 -3.79 -6.40 3.39
C LEU A 140 -2.99 -5.23 3.99
N PRO A 141 -1.92 -4.76 3.33
CA PRO A 141 -1.12 -3.62 3.78
C PRO A 141 -1.81 -2.27 3.50
N TRP A 142 -3.15 -2.23 3.55
CA TRP A 142 -3.92 -1.01 3.38
C TRP A 142 -3.83 -0.15 4.63
N ALA A 143 -3.60 1.17 4.46
CA ALA A 143 -3.49 2.12 5.56
C ALA A 143 -2.47 1.70 6.64
N LEU A 144 -1.24 1.28 6.23
CA LEU A 144 -0.10 1.25 7.15
C LEU A 144 0.16 2.69 7.63
N LEU A 145 0.56 2.84 8.89
CA LEU A 145 0.63 4.18 9.50
C LEU A 145 1.60 5.10 8.75
N GLY A 146 2.64 4.56 8.16
CA GLY A 146 3.58 5.31 7.33
C GLY A 146 2.97 5.96 6.08
N TYR A 147 1.88 5.40 5.53
CA TYR A 147 1.20 6.01 4.38
C TYR A 147 0.53 7.34 4.71
N SER A 148 0.20 7.60 5.97
CA SER A 148 -0.32 8.90 6.40
C SER A 148 0.63 10.06 6.10
N GLN A 149 1.92 9.78 5.87
CA GLN A 149 2.96 10.79 5.65
C GLN A 149 3.30 11.01 4.17
N TYR A 150 2.56 10.43 3.21
CA TYR A 150 2.92 10.47 1.80
C TYR A 150 3.10 11.87 1.20
N GLN A 151 2.49 12.89 1.79
CA GLN A 151 2.64 14.29 1.37
C GLN A 151 3.85 14.99 2.03
N TRP A 152 4.38 14.45 3.12
CA TRP A 152 5.52 15.05 3.81
C TRP A 152 6.83 14.49 3.27
N LEU A 153 7.23 15.00 2.12
CA LEU A 153 8.36 14.48 1.35
C LEU A 153 9.65 14.27 2.17
N PRO A 154 10.12 15.21 3.04
CA PRO A 154 11.32 14.96 3.82
C PRO A 154 11.23 13.74 4.74
N ALA A 155 10.05 13.47 5.33
CA ALA A 155 9.87 12.35 6.25
C ALA A 155 9.86 11.00 5.54
N ILE A 156 9.30 10.92 4.33
CA ILE A 156 9.17 9.65 3.61
C ILE A 156 10.45 9.22 2.89
N GLN A 157 11.46 10.09 2.74
CA GLN A 157 12.68 9.74 2.00
C GLN A 157 13.43 8.55 2.61
N ILE A 158 13.30 8.32 3.93
CA ILE A 158 13.91 7.18 4.62
C ILE A 158 13.37 5.82 4.12
N ALA A 159 12.25 5.82 3.40
CA ALA A 159 11.67 4.62 2.84
C ALA A 159 12.59 3.93 1.80
N ASP A 160 13.54 4.64 1.19
CA ASP A 160 14.56 4.03 0.32
C ASP A 160 15.58 3.15 1.07
N LEU A 161 15.61 3.25 2.42
CA LEU A 161 16.39 2.39 3.30
C LEU A 161 15.53 1.32 3.99
N THR A 162 14.35 1.68 4.45
CA THR A 162 13.57 0.90 5.43
C THR A 162 12.22 0.41 4.91
N GLY A 163 11.83 0.81 3.68
CA GLY A 163 10.45 0.70 3.22
C GLY A 163 9.52 1.60 4.03
N VAL A 164 8.24 1.53 3.76
CA VAL A 164 7.18 2.25 4.49
C VAL A 164 7.21 1.96 6.00
N TYR A 165 7.73 0.81 6.38
CA TYR A 165 7.82 0.36 7.77
C TYR A 165 8.68 1.27 8.65
N GLY A 166 9.76 1.87 8.10
CA GLY A 166 10.56 2.84 8.85
C GLY A 166 9.83 4.14 9.12
N VAL A 167 8.96 4.56 8.20
CA VAL A 167 8.09 5.73 8.42
C VAL A 167 7.06 5.42 9.51
N SER A 168 6.39 4.25 9.46
CA SER A 168 5.50 3.77 10.54
C SER A 168 6.24 3.70 11.88
N PHE A 169 7.45 3.14 11.89
CA PHE A 169 8.30 3.05 13.08
C PHE A 169 8.53 4.41 13.73
N LEU A 170 8.92 5.40 12.93
CA LEU A 170 9.21 6.75 13.43
C LEU A 170 7.96 7.41 14.01
N VAL A 171 6.83 7.30 13.34
CA VAL A 171 5.54 7.83 13.83
C VAL A 171 5.17 7.21 15.17
N VAL A 172 5.27 5.88 15.32
CA VAL A 172 4.95 5.20 16.57
C VAL A 172 5.97 5.53 17.66
N LEU A 173 7.24 5.67 17.33
CA LEU A 173 8.28 6.06 18.27
C LEU A 173 8.01 7.44 18.88
N VAL A 174 7.57 8.40 18.06
CA VAL A 174 7.20 9.74 18.55
C VAL A 174 5.96 9.68 19.46
N ASN A 175 4.93 8.91 19.08
CA ASN A 175 3.76 8.69 19.93
C ASN A 175 4.16 8.08 21.30
N ALA A 176 5.04 7.09 21.28
CA ALA A 176 5.55 6.43 22.47
C ALA A 176 6.35 7.39 23.37
N ALA A 177 7.22 8.20 22.77
CA ALA A 177 8.01 9.21 23.48
C ALA A 177 7.13 10.26 24.14
N LEU A 178 6.13 10.76 23.43
CA LEU A 178 5.15 11.71 23.97
C LEU A 178 4.33 11.10 25.11
N ALA A 179 3.99 9.79 25.01
CA ALA A 179 3.31 9.09 26.09
C ALA A 179 4.20 8.94 27.33
N ASP A 180 5.49 8.60 27.18
CA ASP A 180 6.43 8.53 28.31
C ASP A 180 6.54 9.88 29.03
N VAL A 181 6.74 10.97 28.27
CA VAL A 181 6.81 12.33 28.85
C VAL A 181 5.49 12.72 29.53
N GLY A 182 4.35 12.49 28.88
CA GLY A 182 3.03 12.83 29.42
C GLY A 182 2.71 12.06 30.71
N LEU A 183 3.00 10.77 30.77
CA LEU A 183 2.81 9.97 31.97
C LEU A 183 3.74 10.39 33.11
N TRP A 184 4.97 10.76 32.81
CA TRP A 184 5.90 11.32 33.81
C TRP A 184 5.36 12.62 34.40
N MET A 185 4.86 13.53 33.56
CA MET A 185 4.27 14.79 34.03
C MET A 185 3.06 14.59 34.95
N VAL A 186 2.19 13.61 34.61
CA VAL A 186 0.96 13.34 35.37
C VAL A 186 1.27 12.65 36.71
N HIS A 187 2.16 11.67 36.71
CA HIS A 187 2.36 10.82 37.88
C HIS A 187 3.50 11.31 38.80
N ARG A 188 4.32 12.29 38.36
CA ARG A 188 5.53 12.78 39.07
C ARG A 188 6.31 11.62 39.74
N SER A 189 6.38 10.48 39.05
CA SER A 189 6.91 9.23 39.58
C SER A 189 8.38 9.39 39.97
N ARG A 190 8.70 9.24 41.27
CA ARG A 190 10.07 9.22 41.80
C ARG A 190 10.94 8.08 41.25
N GLN A 191 10.38 7.19 40.43
CA GLN A 191 11.05 6.06 39.77
C GLN A 191 11.56 6.39 38.36
N ALA A 192 11.49 7.63 37.90
CA ALA A 192 12.04 8.06 36.63
C ALA A 192 13.57 8.15 36.69
N GLY A 193 14.24 7.02 36.54
CA GLY A 193 15.67 6.97 36.29
C GLY A 193 16.02 7.42 34.85
N SER A 194 17.29 7.35 34.49
CA SER A 194 17.83 7.70 33.16
C SER A 194 17.11 7.08 31.95
N VAL A 195 16.37 6.00 32.17
CA VAL A 195 15.60 5.27 31.15
C VAL A 195 14.39 6.06 30.63
N LEU A 196 13.82 6.99 31.43
CA LEU A 196 12.69 7.82 31.01
C LEU A 196 13.02 8.65 29.76
N TRP A 197 14.25 9.11 29.63
CA TRP A 197 14.67 9.98 28.53
C TRP A 197 15.09 9.20 27.27
N LEU A 198 15.13 7.86 27.34
CA LEU A 198 15.56 7.04 26.19
C LEU A 198 14.62 7.22 25.00
N SER A 199 13.30 7.00 25.17
CA SER A 199 12.32 7.13 24.08
C SER A 199 12.28 8.56 23.51
N PRO A 200 12.20 9.64 24.32
CA PRO A 200 12.26 11.00 23.78
C PRO A 200 13.55 11.34 23.06
N THR A 201 14.70 10.93 23.60
CA THR A 201 16.02 11.18 22.98
C THR A 201 16.13 10.46 21.63
N VAL A 202 15.78 9.17 21.58
CA VAL A 202 15.85 8.38 20.36
C VAL A 202 14.83 8.88 19.32
N ALA A 203 13.62 9.29 19.75
CA ALA A 203 12.62 9.86 18.89
C ALA A 203 13.08 11.20 18.29
N THR A 204 13.64 12.09 19.11
CA THR A 204 14.17 13.39 18.65
C THR A 204 15.32 13.19 17.67
N LEU A 205 16.30 12.34 18.03
CA LEU A 205 17.45 12.05 17.16
C LEU A 205 16.99 11.38 15.86
N GLY A 206 16.11 10.40 15.93
CA GLY A 206 15.55 9.70 14.77
C GLY A 206 14.82 10.66 13.83
N MET A 207 14.01 11.57 14.39
CA MET A 207 13.32 12.61 13.61
C MET A 207 14.31 13.56 12.92
N VAL A 208 15.26 14.10 13.68
CA VAL A 208 16.28 15.02 13.13
C VAL A 208 17.07 14.33 12.01
N LEU A 209 17.58 13.13 12.24
CA LEU A 209 18.33 12.38 11.23
C LEU A 209 17.48 12.07 9.99
N THR A 210 16.22 11.68 10.17
CA THR A 210 15.28 11.43 9.06
C THR A 210 15.05 12.70 8.23
N LEU A 211 14.81 13.84 8.87
CA LEU A 211 14.58 15.09 8.15
C LEU A 211 15.83 15.60 7.46
N LEU A 212 17.00 15.53 8.09
CA LEU A 212 18.29 15.89 7.47
C LEU A 212 18.58 14.98 6.28
N TYR A 213 18.41 13.68 6.42
CA TYR A 213 18.55 12.72 5.33
C TYR A 213 17.58 13.03 4.19
N GLY A 214 16.31 13.22 4.52
CA GLY A 214 15.26 13.50 3.55
C GLY A 214 15.52 14.80 2.80
N GLN A 215 15.93 15.86 3.49
CA GLN A 215 16.28 17.12 2.85
C GLN A 215 17.51 16.99 1.94
N ALA A 216 18.53 16.25 2.38
CA ALA A 216 19.71 15.97 1.57
C ALA A 216 19.34 15.21 0.27
N ARG A 217 18.43 14.20 0.39
CA ARG A 217 17.94 13.44 -0.78
C ARG A 217 17.14 14.31 -1.75
N LEU A 218 16.29 15.20 -1.24
CA LEU A 218 15.48 16.11 -2.06
C LEU A 218 16.33 17.18 -2.77
N ASN A 219 17.40 17.65 -2.13
CA ASN A 219 18.32 18.66 -2.68
C ASN A 219 19.31 18.06 -3.70
N ALA A 220 19.63 16.77 -3.58
CA ALA A 220 20.56 16.11 -4.48
C ALA A 220 20.07 16.06 -5.94
N GLY A 221 18.78 16.36 -6.19
CA GLY A 221 18.18 16.34 -7.51
C GLY A 221 18.06 14.94 -8.12
N PRO A 222 17.31 14.79 -9.21
CA PRO A 222 17.22 13.51 -9.92
C PRO A 222 18.56 13.04 -10.49
N ASP A 223 19.50 13.97 -10.75
CA ASP A 223 20.79 13.68 -11.38
C ASP A 223 21.87 13.15 -10.43
N ALA A 224 21.83 13.51 -9.15
CA ALA A 224 22.83 13.05 -8.18
C ALA A 224 22.70 11.55 -7.84
N ALA A 225 21.49 10.99 -7.94
CA ALA A 225 21.26 9.56 -7.77
C ALA A 225 21.76 8.75 -8.99
N SER A 226 21.85 9.38 -10.16
CA SER A 226 22.31 8.78 -11.42
C SER A 226 23.79 9.05 -11.74
N ALA A 227 24.49 9.81 -10.92
CA ALA A 227 25.93 10.08 -11.14
C ALA A 227 26.80 8.80 -11.11
N SER A 228 26.31 7.70 -10.55
CA SER A 228 26.97 6.39 -10.58
C SER A 228 26.61 5.51 -11.78
N THR A 229 25.62 5.91 -12.58
CA THR A 229 25.18 5.16 -13.77
C THR A 229 25.11 6.12 -14.98
N ARG A 230 25.59 5.67 -16.14
CA ARG A 230 25.68 6.43 -17.42
C ARG A 230 24.32 6.89 -18.02
N SER A 231 23.24 6.97 -17.23
CA SER A 231 21.88 7.34 -17.65
C SER A 231 21.39 8.69 -17.08
N SER A 232 22.32 9.59 -16.69
CA SER A 232 21.98 10.91 -16.16
C SER A 232 21.14 11.72 -17.14
N GLY A 233 19.99 12.22 -16.70
CA GLY A 233 19.17 13.19 -17.44
C GLY A 233 18.21 12.64 -18.49
N ARG A 234 18.02 11.31 -18.61
CA ARG A 234 17.02 10.76 -19.54
C ARG A 234 15.62 10.92 -18.99
N SER A 235 14.73 11.45 -19.81
CA SER A 235 13.30 11.48 -19.54
C SER A 235 12.52 10.98 -20.75
N ILE A 236 11.37 10.38 -20.51
CA ILE A 236 10.45 9.95 -21.56
C ILE A 236 9.11 10.65 -21.41
N SER A 237 8.47 10.92 -22.53
CA SER A 237 7.11 11.44 -22.58
C SER A 237 6.12 10.28 -22.62
N ILE A 238 5.10 10.31 -21.78
CA ILE A 238 4.07 9.27 -21.68
C ILE A 238 2.70 9.93 -21.75
N GLY A 239 1.79 9.33 -22.52
CA GLY A 239 0.38 9.68 -22.57
C GLY A 239 -0.45 8.73 -21.72
N LEU A 240 -1.22 9.27 -20.78
CA LEU A 240 -2.17 8.51 -19.96
C LEU A 240 -3.58 8.79 -20.42
N VAL A 241 -4.36 7.72 -20.55
CA VAL A 241 -5.78 7.78 -20.92
C VAL A 241 -6.64 7.44 -19.72
N GLN A 242 -7.48 8.36 -19.30
CA GLN A 242 -8.52 8.17 -18.28
C GLN A 242 -9.91 8.28 -18.96
N PRO A 243 -10.52 7.16 -19.34
CA PRO A 243 -11.72 7.19 -20.19
C PRO A 243 -13.02 7.42 -19.41
N ASN A 244 -13.00 7.32 -18.10
CA ASN A 244 -14.17 7.47 -17.23
C ASN A 244 -15.36 6.60 -17.68
N ILE A 245 -15.11 5.31 -17.88
CA ILE A 245 -16.14 4.35 -18.27
C ILE A 245 -16.85 3.84 -17.02
N ASP A 246 -18.18 3.93 -17.02
CA ASP A 246 -19.01 3.42 -15.95
C ASP A 246 -18.84 1.90 -15.79
N GLN A 247 -18.59 1.46 -14.55
CA GLN A 247 -18.36 0.05 -14.23
C GLN A 247 -19.57 -0.84 -14.56
N ALA A 248 -20.80 -0.31 -14.43
CA ALA A 248 -22.01 -1.07 -14.73
C ALA A 248 -22.19 -1.33 -16.24
N GLN A 249 -21.66 -0.45 -17.10
CA GLN A 249 -21.75 -0.55 -18.56
C GLN A 249 -20.54 -1.26 -19.18
N LYS A 250 -19.44 -1.32 -18.45
CA LYS A 250 -18.13 -1.72 -18.97
C LYS A 250 -18.12 -3.09 -19.68
N TRP A 251 -18.87 -4.05 -19.16
CA TRP A 251 -18.91 -5.42 -19.71
C TRP A 251 -20.13 -5.71 -20.58
N ASP A 252 -21.03 -4.73 -20.74
CA ASP A 252 -22.19 -4.87 -21.61
C ASP A 252 -21.76 -4.76 -23.08
N ALA A 253 -22.11 -5.77 -23.88
CA ALA A 253 -21.81 -5.81 -25.30
C ALA A 253 -22.37 -4.63 -26.09
N ALA A 254 -23.50 -4.04 -25.63
CA ALA A 254 -24.12 -2.88 -26.26
C ALA A 254 -23.22 -1.63 -26.22
N PHE A 255 -22.34 -1.50 -25.22
CA PHE A 255 -21.45 -0.35 -25.04
C PHE A 255 -20.04 -0.56 -25.60
N ARG A 256 -19.71 -1.74 -26.14
CA ARG A 256 -18.37 -2.04 -26.67
C ARG A 256 -17.89 -1.06 -27.73
N ARG A 257 -18.77 -0.73 -28.68
CA ARG A 257 -18.44 0.22 -29.74
C ARG A 257 -18.13 1.59 -29.19
N GLN A 258 -19.01 2.12 -28.33
CA GLN A 258 -18.82 3.41 -27.68
C GLN A 258 -17.52 3.46 -26.86
N THR A 259 -17.19 2.37 -26.16
CA THR A 259 -15.95 2.25 -25.40
C THR A 259 -14.73 2.34 -26.30
N LEU A 260 -14.69 1.60 -27.41
CA LEU A 260 -13.58 1.65 -28.36
C LEU A 260 -13.43 3.02 -29.04
N ASP A 261 -14.55 3.64 -29.46
CA ASP A 261 -14.53 4.99 -30.06
C ASP A 261 -13.98 6.03 -29.07
N ARG A 262 -14.31 5.90 -27.77
CA ARG A 262 -13.76 6.74 -26.71
C ARG A 262 -12.26 6.55 -26.58
N TYR A 263 -11.78 5.29 -26.50
CA TYR A 263 -10.34 5.02 -26.44
C TYR A 263 -9.61 5.51 -27.69
N ALA A 264 -10.19 5.35 -28.89
CA ALA A 264 -9.60 5.84 -30.12
C ALA A 264 -9.42 7.36 -30.10
N ARG A 265 -10.43 8.11 -29.71
CA ARG A 265 -10.41 9.57 -29.61
C ARG A 265 -9.37 10.05 -28.56
N LEU A 266 -9.34 9.43 -27.37
CA LEU A 266 -8.41 9.81 -26.32
C LEU A 266 -6.97 9.40 -26.65
N THR A 267 -6.79 8.28 -27.36
CA THR A 267 -5.47 7.84 -27.84
C THR A 267 -4.88 8.81 -28.85
N ALA A 268 -5.70 9.37 -29.74
CA ALA A 268 -5.27 10.41 -30.67
C ALA A 268 -4.61 11.60 -29.96
N GLN A 269 -5.20 12.03 -28.85
CA GLN A 269 -4.70 13.13 -28.04
C GLN A 269 -3.46 12.71 -27.22
N ALA A 270 -3.49 11.51 -26.64
CA ALA A 270 -2.41 10.99 -25.77
C ALA A 270 -1.12 10.66 -26.56
N ALA A 271 -1.25 10.33 -27.84
CA ALA A 271 -0.14 9.89 -28.67
C ALA A 271 0.79 11.05 -29.09
N GLU A 272 0.28 12.30 -29.11
CA GLU A 272 1.06 13.45 -29.56
C GLU A 272 2.30 13.66 -28.69
N GLY A 273 3.48 13.46 -29.29
CA GLY A 273 4.78 13.59 -28.62
C GLY A 273 5.07 12.55 -27.56
N SER A 274 4.24 11.49 -27.43
CA SER A 274 4.42 10.42 -26.44
C SER A 274 5.25 9.27 -27.01
N ALA A 275 6.15 8.75 -26.16
CA ALA A 275 6.93 7.53 -26.45
C ALA A 275 6.15 6.25 -26.07
N LEU A 276 5.09 6.38 -25.29
CA LEU A 276 4.22 5.30 -24.85
C LEU A 276 2.86 5.88 -24.49
N VAL A 277 1.78 5.22 -24.94
CA VAL A 277 0.41 5.50 -24.46
C VAL A 277 -0.03 4.39 -23.53
N ILE A 278 -0.68 4.73 -22.43
CA ILE A 278 -1.13 3.79 -21.40
C ILE A 278 -2.63 3.93 -21.19
N TRP A 279 -3.36 2.81 -21.34
CA TRP A 279 -4.75 2.69 -20.95
C TRP A 279 -4.85 1.97 -19.59
N PRO A 280 -5.97 2.16 -18.87
CA PRO A 280 -6.15 1.54 -17.55
C PRO A 280 -6.36 0.02 -17.59
N GLU A 281 -6.56 -0.57 -16.40
CA GLU A 281 -6.90 -1.97 -16.20
C GLU A 281 -8.23 -2.32 -16.85
N ALA A 282 -8.29 -3.52 -17.45
CA ALA A 282 -9.48 -4.03 -18.15
C ALA A 282 -10.08 -3.00 -19.13
N ALA A 283 -9.22 -2.34 -19.90
CA ALA A 283 -9.62 -1.31 -20.85
C ALA A 283 -10.49 -1.88 -21.98
N THR A 284 -10.24 -3.13 -22.38
CA THR A 284 -11.02 -3.81 -23.40
C THR A 284 -12.13 -4.65 -22.75
N PRO A 285 -13.42 -4.39 -23.07
CA PRO A 285 -14.55 -5.16 -22.55
C PRO A 285 -14.76 -6.45 -23.38
N PHE A 286 -13.67 -7.12 -23.72
CA PHE A 286 -13.63 -8.35 -24.50
C PHE A 286 -12.28 -9.06 -24.31
N LEU A 287 -12.21 -10.32 -24.72
CA LEU A 287 -10.97 -11.10 -24.72
C LEU A 287 -10.11 -10.70 -25.91
N PHE A 288 -9.10 -9.86 -25.69
CA PHE A 288 -8.28 -9.25 -26.75
C PHE A 288 -7.73 -10.26 -27.77
N GLU A 289 -7.22 -11.39 -27.31
CA GLU A 289 -6.65 -12.41 -28.22
C GLU A 289 -7.72 -13.23 -28.95
N GLN A 290 -8.94 -13.34 -28.42
CA GLN A 290 -9.97 -14.25 -28.91
C GLN A 290 -11.01 -13.57 -29.84
N GLU A 291 -11.08 -12.24 -29.86
CA GLU A 291 -12.06 -11.49 -30.64
C GLU A 291 -11.36 -10.68 -31.76
N PRO A 292 -11.04 -11.28 -32.91
CA PRO A 292 -10.22 -10.69 -33.97
C PRO A 292 -10.71 -9.31 -34.45
N PRO A 293 -12.01 -9.04 -34.66
CA PRO A 293 -12.44 -7.72 -35.14
C PRO A 293 -11.98 -6.58 -34.23
N TYR A 294 -12.24 -6.69 -32.92
CA TYR A 294 -11.88 -5.68 -31.95
C TYR A 294 -10.36 -5.64 -31.68
N ARG A 295 -9.70 -6.81 -31.71
CA ARG A 295 -8.24 -6.88 -31.62
C ARG A 295 -7.58 -6.06 -32.73
N LEU A 296 -8.02 -6.23 -33.97
CA LEU A 296 -7.47 -5.52 -35.13
C LEU A 296 -7.68 -4.00 -35.01
N GLU A 297 -8.80 -3.56 -34.44
CA GLU A 297 -9.04 -2.13 -34.19
C GLU A 297 -8.04 -1.55 -33.18
N VAL A 298 -7.81 -2.23 -32.05
CA VAL A 298 -6.83 -1.79 -31.04
C VAL A 298 -5.42 -1.75 -31.64
N MET A 299 -5.04 -2.81 -32.39
CA MET A 299 -3.73 -2.87 -33.08
C MET A 299 -3.62 -1.76 -34.15
N ALA A 300 -4.72 -1.38 -34.80
CA ALA A 300 -4.75 -0.30 -35.78
C ALA A 300 -4.51 1.08 -35.15
N LEU A 301 -4.93 1.31 -33.89
CA LEU A 301 -4.66 2.56 -33.18
C LEU A 301 -3.15 2.75 -32.95
N ALA A 302 -2.44 1.71 -32.49
CA ALA A 302 -0.98 1.77 -32.34
C ALA A 302 -0.30 2.15 -33.68
N ARG A 303 -0.71 1.52 -34.78
CA ARG A 303 -0.21 1.82 -36.14
C ARG A 303 -0.54 3.23 -36.61
N ALA A 304 -1.81 3.63 -36.44
CA ALA A 304 -2.29 4.94 -36.94
C ALA A 304 -1.54 6.11 -36.30
N TYR A 305 -1.21 6.00 -35.02
CA TYR A 305 -0.49 7.03 -34.28
C TYR A 305 1.01 6.76 -34.14
N ASN A 306 1.48 5.64 -34.69
CA ASN A 306 2.89 5.23 -34.63
C ASN A 306 3.47 5.29 -33.20
N VAL A 307 2.72 4.78 -32.21
CA VAL A 307 3.07 4.82 -30.79
C VAL A 307 2.88 3.47 -30.13
N PRO A 308 3.83 3.01 -29.28
CA PRO A 308 3.62 1.84 -28.44
C PRO A 308 2.41 2.05 -27.53
N LEU A 309 1.62 0.97 -27.33
CA LEU A 309 0.42 0.99 -26.51
C LEU A 309 0.49 -0.07 -25.41
N LEU A 310 0.30 0.33 -24.15
CA LEU A 310 0.11 -0.56 -23.02
C LEU A 310 -1.35 -0.47 -22.54
N PHE A 311 -2.02 -1.61 -22.38
CA PHE A 311 -3.42 -1.61 -21.93
C PHE A 311 -3.79 -2.89 -21.18
N GLY A 312 -4.75 -2.76 -20.25
CA GLY A 312 -5.32 -3.89 -19.53
C GLY A 312 -6.39 -4.62 -20.32
N SER A 313 -6.34 -5.95 -20.35
CA SER A 313 -7.35 -6.82 -20.94
C SER A 313 -7.36 -8.19 -20.26
N PRO A 314 -8.51 -8.84 -20.09
CA PRO A 314 -8.53 -10.23 -19.69
C PRO A 314 -7.92 -11.13 -20.79
N ALA A 315 -7.18 -12.17 -20.37
CA ALA A 315 -6.65 -13.20 -21.25
C ALA A 315 -7.22 -14.58 -20.90
N LEU A 316 -7.59 -15.36 -21.89
CA LEU A 316 -8.03 -16.74 -21.70
C LEU A 316 -6.86 -17.69 -21.91
N ARG A 317 -6.70 -18.64 -20.99
CA ARG A 317 -5.71 -19.72 -21.05
C ARG A 317 -6.36 -21.05 -20.66
N HIS A 318 -5.64 -22.14 -20.88
CA HIS A 318 -6.12 -23.47 -20.55
C HIS A 318 -5.08 -24.19 -19.70
N PHE A 319 -5.54 -24.87 -18.67
CA PHE A 319 -4.73 -25.83 -17.92
C PHE A 319 -4.36 -27.04 -18.80
N PRO A 320 -3.36 -27.85 -18.43
CA PRO A 320 -3.00 -29.06 -19.15
C PRO A 320 -4.17 -30.06 -19.35
N ASN A 321 -5.15 -30.02 -18.45
CA ASN A 321 -6.38 -30.82 -18.55
C ASN A 321 -7.46 -30.23 -19.46
N GLY A 322 -7.17 -29.13 -20.16
CA GLY A 322 -8.09 -28.43 -21.08
C GLY A 322 -9.08 -27.47 -20.40
N ARG A 323 -9.14 -27.39 -19.06
CA ARG A 323 -10.04 -26.45 -18.35
C ARG A 323 -9.60 -25.00 -18.63
N PRO A 324 -10.50 -24.10 -19.09
CA PRO A 324 -10.18 -22.70 -19.29
C PRO A 324 -10.03 -21.97 -17.96
N TYR A 325 -9.19 -20.93 -17.94
CA TYR A 325 -9.07 -19.96 -16.86
C TYR A 325 -8.76 -18.58 -17.40
N LEU A 326 -9.07 -17.55 -16.63
CA LEU A 326 -8.83 -16.15 -16.98
C LEU A 326 -7.61 -15.61 -16.25
N LEU A 327 -6.90 -14.70 -16.90
CA LEU A 327 -5.83 -13.90 -16.36
C LEU A 327 -6.21 -12.41 -16.50
N ASN A 328 -5.93 -11.60 -15.49
CA ASN A 328 -5.98 -10.15 -15.59
C ASN A 328 -4.62 -9.68 -16.12
N SER A 329 -4.59 -9.17 -17.35
CA SER A 329 -3.33 -9.00 -18.09
C SER A 329 -3.15 -7.56 -18.57
N ALA A 330 -1.88 -7.14 -18.68
CA ALA A 330 -1.44 -5.94 -19.37
C ALA A 330 -0.71 -6.34 -20.66
N TYR A 331 -1.25 -5.94 -21.81
CA TYR A 331 -0.68 -6.17 -23.13
C TYR A 331 0.16 -4.98 -23.57
N PHE A 332 1.30 -5.26 -24.16
CA PHE A 332 2.19 -4.25 -24.70
C PHE A 332 2.35 -4.44 -26.21
N LEU A 333 1.92 -3.42 -26.99
CA LEU A 333 2.02 -3.40 -28.43
C LEU A 333 3.14 -2.48 -28.93
N SER A 334 3.79 -2.89 -30.02
CA SER A 334 4.68 -2.04 -30.79
C SER A 334 3.91 -0.95 -31.55
N PRO A 335 4.59 0.09 -32.09
CA PRO A 335 3.98 1.05 -33.04
C PRO A 335 3.37 0.38 -34.27
N ASP A 336 3.90 -0.79 -34.67
CA ASP A 336 3.37 -1.58 -35.79
C ASP A 336 2.14 -2.41 -35.40
N GLY A 337 1.65 -2.29 -34.16
CA GLY A 337 0.50 -3.01 -33.64
C GLY A 337 0.79 -4.50 -33.35
N VAL A 338 2.05 -4.89 -33.20
CA VAL A 338 2.41 -6.28 -32.85
C VAL A 338 2.49 -6.41 -31.33
N ILE A 339 1.99 -7.52 -30.78
CA ILE A 339 2.16 -7.83 -29.36
C ILE A 339 3.65 -8.09 -29.11
N LEU A 340 4.29 -7.21 -28.35
CA LEU A 340 5.69 -7.35 -27.94
C LEU A 340 5.82 -8.25 -26.72
N ASP A 341 4.94 -8.04 -25.74
CA ASP A 341 4.98 -8.79 -24.47
C ASP A 341 3.65 -8.65 -23.72
N ARG A 342 3.53 -9.38 -22.59
CA ARG A 342 2.37 -9.37 -21.72
C ARG A 342 2.80 -9.62 -20.27
N TYR A 343 2.19 -8.88 -19.34
CA TYR A 343 2.27 -9.14 -17.91
C TYR A 343 0.93 -9.64 -17.39
N ASP A 344 0.93 -10.71 -16.62
CA ASP A 344 -0.25 -11.28 -15.99
C ASP A 344 -0.23 -10.99 -14.48
N LYS A 345 -1.33 -10.45 -13.95
CA LYS A 345 -1.48 -10.07 -12.54
C LYS A 345 -1.15 -11.23 -11.60
N ARG A 346 -0.22 -11.02 -10.70
CA ARG A 346 0.31 -12.06 -9.78
C ARG A 346 -0.40 -12.07 -8.43
N HIS A 347 -0.84 -10.89 -7.97
CA HIS A 347 -1.52 -10.77 -6.68
C HIS A 347 -2.98 -10.34 -6.88
N LEU A 348 -3.85 -11.34 -6.83
CA LEU A 348 -5.28 -11.16 -7.08
C LEU A 348 -5.99 -10.54 -5.86
N VAL A 349 -7.07 -9.83 -6.13
CA VAL A 349 -7.94 -9.24 -5.09
C VAL A 349 -8.80 -10.33 -4.46
N PRO A 350 -8.65 -10.61 -3.15
CA PRO A 350 -9.53 -11.56 -2.46
C PRO A 350 -10.98 -11.10 -2.55
N PHE A 351 -11.90 -12.04 -2.80
CA PHE A 351 -13.35 -11.82 -2.99
C PHE A 351 -13.73 -10.90 -4.17
N GLY A 352 -12.74 -10.39 -4.92
CA GLY A 352 -12.94 -9.61 -6.13
C GLY A 352 -12.59 -10.41 -7.39
N GLU A 353 -11.46 -11.10 -7.39
CA GLU A 353 -10.95 -11.87 -8.52
C GLU A 353 -10.89 -13.37 -8.25
N TYR A 354 -10.84 -13.76 -6.97
CA TYR A 354 -10.91 -15.16 -6.54
C TYR A 354 -11.53 -15.26 -5.14
N ILE A 355 -12.00 -16.46 -4.77
CA ILE A 355 -12.54 -16.74 -3.42
C ILE A 355 -11.47 -17.45 -2.60
N PRO A 356 -10.90 -16.77 -1.56
CA PRO A 356 -9.95 -17.42 -0.66
C PRO A 356 -10.64 -18.55 0.12
N LEU A 357 -9.88 -19.62 0.45
CA LEU A 357 -10.40 -20.77 1.19
C LEU A 357 -11.69 -21.35 0.57
N ARG A 358 -11.78 -21.41 -0.74
CA ARG A 358 -12.94 -21.86 -1.51
C ARG A 358 -13.64 -23.12 -0.95
N PRO A 359 -12.94 -24.15 -0.45
CA PRO A 359 -13.60 -25.32 0.14
C PRO A 359 -14.45 -25.01 1.38
N VAL A 360 -14.14 -23.92 2.11
CA VAL A 360 -14.87 -23.48 3.31
C VAL A 360 -15.90 -22.42 2.97
N LEU A 361 -15.57 -21.55 2.01
CA LEU A 361 -16.35 -20.35 1.66
C LEU A 361 -17.16 -20.53 0.35
N PHE A 362 -17.42 -21.78 -0.08
CA PHE A 362 -18.12 -22.10 -1.34
C PHE A 362 -19.49 -21.41 -1.47
N PHE A 363 -20.17 -21.13 -0.35
CA PHE A 363 -21.47 -20.46 -0.33
C PHE A 363 -21.40 -18.98 -0.78
N LEU A 364 -20.21 -18.36 -0.79
CA LEU A 364 -20.01 -16.98 -1.25
C LEU A 364 -20.03 -16.85 -2.77
N GLU A 365 -19.81 -17.93 -3.52
CA GLU A 365 -19.91 -17.93 -4.98
C GLU A 365 -21.29 -17.45 -5.49
N LYS A 366 -22.34 -17.68 -4.69
CA LYS A 366 -23.69 -17.23 -5.01
C LYS A 366 -23.98 -15.77 -4.64
N LEU A 367 -23.07 -15.13 -3.89
CA LEU A 367 -23.26 -13.76 -3.38
C LEU A 367 -22.59 -12.70 -4.25
N VAL A 368 -21.66 -13.11 -5.11
CA VAL A 368 -20.89 -12.20 -5.95
C VAL A 368 -21.12 -12.56 -7.42
N GLU A 369 -22.05 -11.89 -8.05
CA GLU A 369 -22.31 -12.07 -9.49
C GLU A 369 -21.17 -11.46 -10.33
N GLY A 370 -20.67 -12.19 -11.31
CA GLY A 370 -19.81 -11.67 -12.38
C GLY A 370 -18.31 -11.76 -12.13
N ILE A 371 -17.84 -12.48 -11.11
CA ILE A 371 -16.42 -12.77 -10.95
C ILE A 371 -16.09 -14.05 -11.72
N GLY A 372 -15.30 -13.88 -12.80
CA GLY A 372 -14.59 -15.01 -13.37
C GLY A 372 -13.52 -15.51 -12.37
N ASP A 373 -13.32 -16.81 -12.29
CA ASP A 373 -12.18 -17.40 -11.57
C ASP A 373 -10.89 -16.98 -12.29
N PHE A 374 -10.27 -15.88 -11.82
CA PHE A 374 -8.96 -15.48 -12.29
C PHE A 374 -7.90 -16.35 -11.62
N GLU A 375 -6.90 -16.71 -12.40
CA GLU A 375 -5.69 -17.34 -11.90
C GLU A 375 -4.56 -16.31 -11.82
N ALA A 376 -3.66 -16.52 -10.88
CA ALA A 376 -2.52 -15.63 -10.70
C ALA A 376 -1.43 -15.89 -11.74
N GLY A 377 -0.84 -14.82 -12.29
CA GLY A 377 0.40 -14.88 -13.04
C GLY A 377 1.57 -15.31 -12.16
N THR A 378 2.65 -15.78 -12.76
CA THR A 378 3.80 -16.36 -12.04
C THR A 378 5.10 -15.58 -12.22
N VAL A 379 5.19 -14.69 -13.21
CA VAL A 379 6.44 -14.04 -13.61
C VAL A 379 6.38 -12.53 -13.42
N SER A 380 7.44 -11.94 -12.85
CA SER A 380 7.68 -10.49 -12.82
C SER A 380 8.27 -10.05 -14.15
N THR A 381 7.44 -9.87 -15.17
CA THR A 381 7.89 -9.47 -16.50
C THR A 381 8.33 -8.01 -16.51
N VAL A 382 9.59 -7.75 -16.85
CA VAL A 382 10.09 -6.40 -17.13
C VAL A 382 10.06 -6.21 -18.64
N LEU A 383 9.33 -5.19 -19.09
CA LEU A 383 9.04 -4.89 -20.48
C LEU A 383 10.09 -3.97 -21.07
N ASP A 384 10.42 -4.16 -22.34
CA ASP A 384 11.42 -3.38 -23.08
C ASP A 384 10.74 -2.37 -24.02
N LEU A 385 10.77 -1.07 -23.66
CA LEU A 385 10.25 0.02 -24.47
C LEU A 385 11.33 0.52 -25.43
N PRO A 386 11.19 0.31 -26.75
CA PRO A 386 12.10 0.89 -27.73
C PRO A 386 11.92 2.41 -27.83
N ILE A 387 12.99 3.18 -27.75
CA ILE A 387 13.00 4.65 -27.86
C ILE A 387 13.99 5.07 -28.96
N GLY A 388 13.60 6.05 -29.77
CA GLY A 388 14.40 6.50 -30.90
C GLY A 388 14.24 5.65 -32.14
N SER A 389 14.92 6.03 -33.22
CA SER A 389 14.83 5.35 -34.53
C SER A 389 16.22 5.12 -35.11
N GLY A 390 16.38 4.11 -35.96
CA GLY A 390 17.62 3.81 -36.66
C GLY A 390 18.78 3.45 -35.73
N ALA A 391 19.97 4.05 -35.94
CA ALA A 391 21.19 3.77 -35.20
C ALA A 391 21.13 4.25 -33.72
N ASP A 392 20.25 5.19 -33.41
CA ASP A 392 20.06 5.74 -32.06
C ASP A 392 18.97 4.99 -31.25
N ARG A 393 18.55 3.82 -31.71
CA ARG A 393 17.54 3.01 -31.03
C ARG A 393 18.08 2.53 -29.68
N ASN A 394 17.46 3.02 -28.61
CA ASN A 394 17.73 2.65 -27.24
C ASN A 394 16.52 1.91 -26.67
N THR A 395 16.74 1.18 -25.58
CA THR A 395 15.67 0.50 -24.86
C THR A 395 15.58 1.04 -23.45
N VAL A 396 14.37 1.32 -22.98
CA VAL A 396 14.07 1.66 -21.59
C VAL A 396 13.21 0.56 -21.01
N LYS A 397 13.65 -0.01 -19.89
CA LYS A 397 12.96 -1.10 -19.21
C LYS A 397 11.91 -0.58 -18.24
N PHE A 398 10.73 -1.20 -18.22
CA PHE A 398 9.70 -0.82 -17.26
C PHE A 398 8.96 -2.02 -16.67
N GLY A 399 8.48 -1.86 -15.44
CA GLY A 399 7.63 -2.83 -14.78
C GLY A 399 6.17 -2.38 -14.82
N VAL A 400 5.25 -3.34 -14.82
CA VAL A 400 3.81 -3.09 -14.75
C VAL A 400 3.26 -3.77 -13.52
N VAL A 401 2.44 -3.05 -12.74
CA VAL A 401 1.61 -3.61 -11.67
C VAL A 401 0.15 -3.25 -11.92
N ILE A 402 -0.73 -4.21 -11.67
CA ILE A 402 -2.15 -4.08 -11.98
C ILE A 402 -2.93 -3.85 -10.66
N CYS A 403 -3.48 -2.63 -10.54
CA CYS A 403 -4.42 -2.25 -9.47
C CYS A 403 -3.88 -2.57 -8.05
N TYR A 404 -4.51 -3.49 -7.34
CA TYR A 404 -4.21 -3.93 -5.99
C TYR A 404 -2.74 -4.29 -5.74
N GLU A 405 -2.00 -4.71 -6.75
CA GLU A 405 -0.60 -5.11 -6.63
C GLU A 405 0.32 -4.01 -6.10
N VAL A 406 0.00 -2.74 -6.41
CA VAL A 406 0.85 -1.61 -6.00
C VAL A 406 0.89 -1.41 -4.48
N ILE A 407 -0.10 -1.94 -3.75
CA ILE A 407 -0.10 -1.82 -2.29
C ILE A 407 0.97 -2.71 -1.63
N PHE A 408 1.47 -3.75 -2.33
CA PHE A 408 2.47 -4.69 -1.82
C PHE A 408 3.90 -4.19 -2.12
N PRO A 409 4.64 -3.72 -1.10
CA PRO A 409 5.97 -3.14 -1.31
C PRO A 409 6.95 -4.08 -2.00
N ASN A 410 6.99 -5.33 -1.55
CA ASN A 410 7.94 -6.32 -2.06
C ASN A 410 7.67 -6.72 -3.51
N LEU A 411 6.39 -6.74 -3.94
CA LEU A 411 6.03 -7.05 -5.32
C LEU A 411 6.56 -5.98 -6.28
N VAL A 412 6.36 -4.70 -5.95
CA VAL A 412 6.89 -3.57 -6.75
C VAL A 412 8.41 -3.58 -6.76
N ARG A 413 9.06 -3.87 -5.63
CA ARG A 413 10.51 -3.97 -5.49
C ARG A 413 11.12 -4.98 -6.46
N GLU A 414 10.47 -6.11 -6.68
CA GLU A 414 10.97 -7.16 -7.58
C GLU A 414 11.20 -6.64 -9.01
N PHE A 415 10.29 -5.83 -9.56
CA PHE A 415 10.47 -5.25 -10.90
C PHE A 415 11.69 -4.33 -10.98
N THR A 416 11.87 -3.49 -9.97
CA THR A 416 13.01 -2.57 -9.93
C THR A 416 14.32 -3.31 -9.69
N ALA A 417 14.32 -4.35 -8.87
CA ALA A 417 15.48 -5.23 -8.68
C ALA A 417 15.85 -5.97 -9.97
N ASN A 418 14.86 -6.32 -10.81
CA ASN A 418 15.02 -6.95 -12.12
C ASN A 418 15.34 -5.95 -13.25
N GLY A 419 15.52 -4.66 -12.94
CA GLY A 419 16.04 -3.69 -13.88
C GLY A 419 15.04 -2.69 -14.45
N ALA A 420 13.80 -2.63 -13.94
CA ALA A 420 12.85 -1.59 -14.35
C ALA A 420 13.39 -0.20 -14.00
N GLN A 421 13.34 0.71 -14.97
CA GLN A 421 13.82 2.10 -14.90
C GLN A 421 12.68 3.10 -14.64
N PHE A 422 11.45 2.67 -14.84
CA PHE A 422 10.23 3.30 -14.38
C PHE A 422 9.15 2.23 -14.19
N MET A 423 8.10 2.59 -13.47
CA MET A 423 6.97 1.69 -13.19
C MET A 423 5.70 2.24 -13.81
N VAL A 424 4.86 1.34 -14.25
CA VAL A 424 3.49 1.64 -14.66
C VAL A 424 2.53 0.96 -13.70
N THR A 425 1.49 1.67 -13.27
CA THR A 425 0.34 1.05 -12.63
C THR A 425 -0.91 1.34 -13.45
N ILE A 426 -1.59 0.29 -13.87
CA ILE A 426 -2.90 0.38 -14.52
C ILE A 426 -3.95 -0.08 -13.51
N THR A 427 -5.06 0.65 -13.40
CA THR A 427 -6.06 0.37 -12.36
C THR A 427 -7.48 0.68 -12.80
N ASN A 428 -8.44 0.02 -12.16
CA ASN A 428 -9.85 0.30 -12.30
C ASN A 428 -10.47 0.61 -10.92
N ASP A 429 -10.20 1.82 -10.42
CA ASP A 429 -10.71 2.28 -9.12
C ASP A 429 -12.23 2.53 -9.11
N ALA A 430 -12.94 2.29 -10.22
CA ALA A 430 -14.41 2.44 -10.31
C ALA A 430 -15.14 1.61 -9.24
N TRP A 431 -14.57 0.46 -8.84
CA TRP A 431 -15.10 -0.37 -7.77
C TRP A 431 -15.25 0.34 -6.43
N PHE A 432 -14.46 1.38 -6.20
CA PHE A 432 -14.47 2.13 -4.94
C PHE A 432 -15.52 3.25 -4.92
N GLY A 433 -16.13 3.57 -6.07
CA GLY A 433 -17.02 4.72 -6.18
C GLY A 433 -16.31 6.04 -5.82
N GLN A 434 -17.08 7.06 -5.50
CA GLN A 434 -16.55 8.34 -5.02
C GLN A 434 -16.21 8.23 -3.52
N SER A 435 -15.11 7.57 -3.19
CA SER A 435 -14.69 7.31 -1.80
C SER A 435 -13.21 7.59 -1.59
N ALA A 436 -12.80 7.58 -0.32
CA ALA A 436 -11.42 7.71 0.12
C ALA A 436 -10.45 6.72 -0.53
N ALA A 437 -10.94 5.55 -0.98
CA ALA A 437 -10.08 4.45 -1.44
C ALA A 437 -9.20 4.83 -2.63
N ALA A 438 -9.72 5.57 -3.63
CA ALA A 438 -8.93 6.00 -4.79
C ALA A 438 -7.74 6.89 -4.36
N PHE A 439 -7.96 7.79 -3.40
CA PHE A 439 -6.92 8.67 -2.86
C PHE A 439 -5.94 7.92 -1.97
N GLN A 440 -6.41 7.00 -1.13
CA GLN A 440 -5.56 6.12 -0.32
C GLN A 440 -4.68 5.26 -1.21
N HIS A 441 -5.25 4.66 -2.25
CA HIS A 441 -4.54 3.84 -3.22
C HIS A 441 -3.46 4.64 -3.96
N PHE A 442 -3.77 5.87 -4.39
CA PHE A 442 -2.81 6.76 -5.02
C PHE A 442 -1.66 7.16 -4.08
N GLY A 443 -1.95 7.45 -2.81
CA GLY A 443 -0.94 7.77 -1.80
C GLY A 443 0.07 6.64 -1.57
N MET A 444 -0.34 5.37 -1.73
CA MET A 444 0.57 4.22 -1.63
C MET A 444 1.58 4.20 -2.77
N VAL A 445 1.19 4.62 -3.99
CA VAL A 445 2.12 4.70 -5.14
C VAL A 445 3.27 5.67 -4.86
N VAL A 446 3.00 6.76 -4.13
CA VAL A 446 4.04 7.74 -3.74
C VAL A 446 5.16 7.05 -2.95
N LEU A 447 4.79 6.19 -1.98
CA LEU A 447 5.79 5.47 -1.19
C LEU A 447 6.54 4.44 -2.04
N ARG A 448 5.86 3.76 -2.98
CA ARG A 448 6.52 2.83 -3.93
C ARG A 448 7.59 3.54 -4.77
N ALA A 449 7.30 4.76 -5.22
CA ALA A 449 8.28 5.57 -5.95
C ALA A 449 9.52 5.89 -5.11
N VAL A 450 9.32 6.32 -3.86
CA VAL A 450 10.41 6.68 -2.95
C VAL A 450 11.23 5.45 -2.53
N GLU A 451 10.58 4.34 -2.17
CA GLU A 451 11.24 3.09 -1.77
C GLU A 451 12.23 2.60 -2.82
N ASN A 452 11.87 2.73 -4.08
CA ASN A 452 12.64 2.17 -5.19
C ASN A 452 13.40 3.22 -6.01
N ARG A 453 13.24 4.51 -5.71
CA ARG A 453 13.80 5.64 -6.50
C ARG A 453 13.48 5.52 -7.98
N VAL A 454 12.22 5.27 -8.28
CA VAL A 454 11.74 5.04 -9.64
C VAL A 454 10.48 5.87 -9.89
N SER A 455 10.35 6.45 -11.09
CA SER A 455 9.14 7.17 -11.48
C SER A 455 7.97 6.23 -11.67
N PHE A 456 6.76 6.72 -11.40
CA PHE A 456 5.51 6.02 -11.72
C PHE A 456 4.68 6.79 -12.73
N ALA A 457 4.15 6.06 -13.72
CA ALA A 457 3.06 6.49 -14.59
C ALA A 457 1.82 5.65 -14.23
N ARG A 458 0.77 6.31 -13.74
CA ARG A 458 -0.48 5.65 -13.33
C ARG A 458 -1.62 6.02 -14.26
N SER A 459 -2.24 5.02 -14.89
CA SER A 459 -3.47 5.16 -15.67
C SER A 459 -4.63 4.48 -14.95
N ALA A 460 -5.67 5.25 -14.64
CA ALA A 460 -6.88 4.80 -13.97
C ALA A 460 -8.10 4.96 -14.88
N ASN A 461 -9.14 4.12 -14.72
CA ASN A 461 -10.39 4.29 -15.44
C ASN A 461 -11.18 5.52 -14.93
N THR A 462 -11.57 5.52 -13.67
CA THR A 462 -12.31 6.60 -12.99
C THR A 462 -11.55 7.19 -11.82
N GLY A 463 -10.46 6.54 -11.42
CA GLY A 463 -9.60 6.95 -10.31
C GLY A 463 -8.64 8.07 -10.70
N ILE A 464 -7.54 8.19 -9.96
CA ILE A 464 -6.52 9.22 -10.19
C ILE A 464 -5.48 8.68 -11.15
N SER A 465 -5.37 9.29 -12.34
CA SER A 465 -4.24 9.12 -13.25
C SER A 465 -3.20 10.19 -12.99
N GLY A 466 -1.92 9.88 -13.22
CA GLY A 466 -0.88 10.88 -12.98
C GLY A 466 0.54 10.34 -13.00
N PHE A 467 1.47 11.23 -12.70
CA PHE A 467 2.89 10.96 -12.68
C PHE A 467 3.48 11.28 -11.31
N ILE A 468 4.37 10.42 -10.84
CA ILE A 468 5.09 10.56 -9.57
C ILE A 468 6.58 10.40 -9.85
N ASP A 469 7.40 11.32 -9.34
CA ASP A 469 8.85 11.26 -9.51
C ASP A 469 9.52 10.30 -8.49
N PRO A 470 10.83 9.97 -8.65
CA PRO A 470 11.54 9.07 -7.73
C PRO A 470 11.65 9.56 -6.28
N HIS A 471 11.29 10.81 -6.00
CA HIS A 471 11.28 11.40 -4.67
C HIS A 471 9.89 11.50 -4.06
N GLY A 472 8.86 10.97 -4.78
CA GLY A 472 7.48 11.01 -4.34
C GLY A 472 6.76 12.32 -4.64
N ARG A 473 7.35 13.23 -5.43
CA ARG A 473 6.65 14.43 -5.88
C ARG A 473 5.59 14.04 -6.90
N ILE A 474 4.36 14.44 -6.64
CA ILE A 474 3.26 14.28 -7.58
C ILE A 474 3.42 15.36 -8.65
N LEU A 475 3.82 14.95 -9.86
CA LEU A 475 4.02 15.86 -10.99
C LEU A 475 2.70 16.24 -11.64
N HIS A 476 1.76 15.31 -11.65
CA HIS A 476 0.39 15.50 -12.11
C HIS A 476 -0.55 14.50 -11.44
N ALA A 477 -1.80 14.91 -11.19
CA ALA A 477 -2.87 14.05 -10.71
C ALA A 477 -4.20 14.55 -11.24
N THR A 478 -4.98 13.66 -11.88
CA THR A 478 -6.32 13.99 -12.39
C THR A 478 -7.35 13.98 -11.27
N PRO A 479 -8.48 14.68 -11.43
CA PRO A 479 -9.67 14.42 -10.64
C PRO A 479 -10.20 12.98 -10.88
N ILE A 480 -10.93 12.44 -9.90
CA ILE A 480 -11.67 11.18 -10.08
C ILE A 480 -12.96 11.42 -10.86
N PHE A 481 -13.46 10.38 -11.54
CA PHE A 481 -14.71 10.42 -12.32
C PHE A 481 -14.77 11.52 -13.39
N THR A 482 -13.61 11.86 -13.97
CA THR A 482 -13.49 12.74 -15.15
C THR A 482 -12.90 11.96 -16.32
N GLU A 483 -13.26 12.37 -17.53
CA GLU A 483 -12.58 11.91 -18.74
C GLU A 483 -11.39 12.84 -19.00
N GLU A 484 -10.17 12.28 -19.01
CA GLU A 484 -8.93 13.06 -19.11
C GLU A 484 -7.88 12.36 -19.97
N VAL A 485 -7.07 13.17 -20.62
CA VAL A 485 -5.78 12.76 -21.21
C VAL A 485 -4.69 13.58 -20.55
N VAL A 486 -3.68 12.89 -20.05
CA VAL A 486 -2.51 13.55 -19.43
C VAL A 486 -1.26 13.13 -20.15
N THR A 487 -0.53 14.07 -20.70
CA THR A 487 0.81 13.86 -21.24
C THR A 487 1.84 14.45 -20.29
N GLY A 488 2.90 13.71 -20.01
CA GLY A 488 3.94 14.20 -19.10
C GLY A 488 5.30 13.55 -19.34
N ARG A 489 6.35 14.25 -18.95
CA ARG A 489 7.72 13.75 -19.00
C ARG A 489 8.12 13.26 -17.62
N ILE A 490 8.57 12.01 -17.54
CA ILE A 490 9.08 11.41 -16.32
C ILE A 490 10.57 11.10 -16.47
N PRO A 491 11.39 11.32 -15.43
CA PRO A 491 12.76 10.83 -15.40
C PRO A 491 12.77 9.30 -15.44
N VAL A 492 13.69 8.73 -16.21
CA VAL A 492 13.91 7.29 -16.27
C VAL A 492 15.35 6.97 -15.89
N GLY A 493 15.51 6.00 -15.03
CA GLY A 493 16.81 5.58 -14.54
C GLY A 493 16.70 4.48 -13.51
N GLN A 494 17.81 3.81 -13.25
CA GLN A 494 17.86 2.76 -12.24
C GLN A 494 18.74 3.22 -11.09
N VAL A 495 18.14 3.45 -9.93
CA VAL A 495 18.83 3.65 -8.67
C VAL A 495 18.57 2.44 -7.78
N ARG A 496 19.62 1.71 -7.43
CA ARG A 496 19.49 0.58 -6.51
C ARG A 496 19.50 1.09 -5.07
N THR A 497 18.32 1.35 -4.51
CA THR A 497 18.17 1.71 -3.10
C THR A 497 18.56 0.53 -2.20
N PHE A 498 18.82 0.80 -0.92
CA PHE A 498 19.01 -0.29 0.05
C PHE A 498 17.75 -1.16 0.14
N TYR A 499 16.55 -0.51 0.14
CA TYR A 499 15.28 -1.22 0.14
C TYR A 499 15.12 -2.09 -1.12
N THR A 500 15.40 -1.57 -2.32
CA THR A 500 15.34 -2.37 -3.56
C THR A 500 16.24 -3.61 -3.50
N GLN A 501 17.42 -3.50 -2.90
CA GLN A 501 18.38 -4.61 -2.83
C GLN A 501 18.04 -5.62 -1.74
N ARG A 502 17.58 -5.16 -0.56
CA ARG A 502 17.45 -5.98 0.65
C ARG A 502 16.01 -6.23 1.08
N GLY A 503 15.03 -5.49 0.52
CA GLY A 503 13.62 -5.63 0.90
C GLY A 503 13.35 -5.28 2.35
N ASP A 504 12.50 -6.05 2.99
CA ASP A 504 11.94 -5.78 4.31
C ASP A 504 12.88 -6.13 5.49
N VAL A 505 14.21 -6.08 5.29
CA VAL A 505 15.21 -6.39 6.33
C VAL A 505 15.01 -5.55 7.60
N PHE A 506 14.64 -4.27 7.46
CA PHE A 506 14.32 -3.42 8.60
C PHE A 506 13.14 -3.98 9.41
N ALA A 507 12.06 -4.36 8.74
CA ALA A 507 10.89 -4.93 9.41
C ALA A 507 11.18 -6.29 10.04
N TYR A 508 11.99 -7.15 9.40
CA TYR A 508 12.47 -8.40 10.01
C TYR A 508 13.34 -8.13 11.24
N GLY A 509 14.17 -7.09 11.23
CA GLY A 509 14.91 -6.63 12.41
C GLY A 509 13.95 -6.26 13.56
N CYS A 510 12.85 -5.58 13.26
CA CYS A 510 11.81 -5.27 14.25
C CYS A 510 11.15 -6.52 14.82
N VAL A 511 10.93 -7.57 14.02
CA VAL A 511 10.41 -8.87 14.48
C VAL A 511 11.36 -9.51 15.50
N ILE A 512 12.65 -9.55 15.18
CA ILE A 512 13.67 -10.11 16.07
C ILE A 512 13.70 -9.35 17.40
N ILE A 513 13.75 -8.02 17.35
CA ILE A 513 13.79 -7.17 18.54
C ILE A 513 12.52 -7.32 19.37
N THR A 514 11.35 -7.40 18.73
CA THR A 514 10.08 -7.70 19.42
C THR A 514 10.16 -9.03 20.14
N GLY A 515 10.66 -10.07 19.49
CA GLY A 515 10.88 -11.39 20.10
C GLY A 515 11.78 -11.33 21.33
N LEU A 516 12.87 -10.55 21.26
CA LEU A 516 13.80 -10.37 22.39
C LEU A 516 13.14 -9.65 23.58
N PHE A 517 12.33 -8.60 23.33
CA PHE A 517 11.57 -7.94 24.41
C PHE A 517 10.57 -8.90 25.07
N LEU A 518 9.83 -9.68 24.29
CA LEU A 518 8.87 -10.66 24.82
C LEU A 518 9.57 -11.78 25.59
N LEU A 519 10.72 -12.24 25.13
CA LEU A 519 11.53 -13.25 25.83
C LEU A 519 12.06 -12.70 27.17
N ALA A 520 12.63 -11.50 27.17
CA ALA A 520 13.15 -10.85 28.38
C ALA A 520 12.04 -10.69 29.44
N ALA A 521 10.86 -10.25 29.03
CA ALA A 521 9.69 -10.14 29.89
C ALA A 521 9.30 -11.49 30.52
N ARG A 522 9.31 -12.56 29.72
CA ARG A 522 9.00 -13.92 30.21
C ARG A 522 10.03 -14.44 31.21
N LEU A 523 11.31 -14.15 31.00
CA LEU A 523 12.38 -14.56 31.92
C LEU A 523 12.29 -13.85 33.26
N GLN A 524 11.98 -12.54 33.28
CA GLN A 524 11.80 -11.79 34.54
C GLN A 524 10.66 -12.35 35.40
N ILE A 525 9.55 -12.75 34.79
CA ILE A 525 8.43 -13.38 35.52
C ILE A 525 8.90 -14.69 36.19
N LYS A 526 9.69 -15.52 35.51
CA LYS A 526 10.17 -16.79 36.06
C LYS A 526 11.10 -16.57 37.26
N VAL A 527 11.98 -15.59 37.20
CA VAL A 527 12.90 -15.27 38.32
C VAL A 527 12.12 -14.76 39.54
N GLY A 528 11.15 -13.89 39.33
CA GLY A 528 10.29 -13.38 40.42
C GLY A 528 9.45 -14.46 41.11
N THR A 529 8.96 -15.45 40.38
CA THR A 529 8.15 -16.56 40.94
C THR A 529 9.02 -17.63 41.61
N GLY A 530 10.27 -17.86 41.14
CA GLY A 530 11.21 -18.80 41.74
C GLY A 530 11.70 -18.34 43.13
N GLY A 531 11.91 -17.04 43.33
CA GLY A 531 12.30 -16.45 44.61
C GLY A 531 11.24 -16.59 45.71
N GLN A 532 9.98 -16.44 45.38
CA GLN A 532 8.85 -16.59 46.34
C GLN A 532 8.60 -18.06 46.75
N GLY A 533 8.95 -19.02 45.90
CA GLY A 533 8.84 -20.46 46.22
C GLY A 533 9.90 -20.92 47.24
N GLN A 534 11.11 -20.33 47.20
CA GLN A 534 12.16 -20.67 48.16
C GLN A 534 11.96 -20.05 49.56
N GLU A 535 11.32 -18.88 49.66
CA GLU A 535 10.98 -18.31 50.98
C GLU A 535 9.81 -19.02 51.67
N ARG A 536 8.85 -19.59 50.92
CA ARG A 536 7.77 -20.41 51.50
C ARG A 536 8.22 -21.77 52.02
N ASN A 537 9.34 -22.32 51.52
CA ASN A 537 9.91 -23.58 52.03
C ASN A 537 10.91 -23.38 53.17
N ARG A 538 11.19 -22.13 53.56
CA ARG A 538 12.09 -21.82 54.71
C ARG A 538 11.33 -21.29 55.95
N ARG A 539 10.01 -21.26 55.91
CA ARG A 539 9.10 -21.05 57.04
C ARG A 539 8.29 -22.33 57.25
#